data_88184b30ef5251a36276d870a42562a7
#
_entry.id   88184b30ef5251a36276d870a42562a7
#
_cell.length_a   1.000
_cell.length_b   1.000
_cell.length_c   1.000
_cell.angle_alpha   90.00
_cell.angle_beta   90.00
_cell.angle_gamma   90.00
#
_symmetry.space_group_name_H-M   'P 1'
#
loop_
_entity.id
_entity.type
_entity.pdbx_description
1 polymer ?
#
loop_
_entity_poly.entity_id
_entity_poly.type
_entity_poly.pdbx_seq_one_letter_code
_entity_poly.pdbx_strand_id
1 'polypeptide(L)'
;MKGVSAAFTAPAGLSIITTTFAEGPARNKALSVYTATGATGFSLGLVFGGLLTEIGWRWVFFLPAPVALVALLAGIRLVPQSARPRFSRAFDIPGAVTMTGAMLLLVFTLVEAPAVGWTSGRTLGSLVGVAAILGAFVWRERNTSAPLVRLGILRSGSLVRANLAAMTLFGSWVGFQFVVTLYLQQLRGWSSLETGLAIFPGGFLVAILSPRIAPLIMRFGVTRLIVAGMTLITAGYVLFLPIGLDSSYAFAMLPTFVLAGLGFALAFGPLNVAATNGVAPGEQGLAGGLLNTSFQFGGALVLAVVTAVLNANVGSDGSPQALLDGFHAALIVSVGAGLLGVIAMTQRPVRQVQAQPELEEAFEEAA
;
A
#
# COMPACT_ATOMS: atom_id res chain seq x y z
N MET A 1 -3.14 16.62 9.84
CA MET A 1 -2.42 17.34 8.79
C MET A 1 -1.58 16.42 7.89
N LYS A 2 -0.68 15.54 8.39
CA LYS A 2 0.15 14.64 7.55
C LYS A 2 -0.66 13.77 6.57
N GLY A 3 -1.80 13.19 7.00
CA GLY A 3 -2.65 12.39 6.11
C GLY A 3 -3.24 13.18 4.93
N VAL A 4 -3.65 14.42 5.16
CA VAL A 4 -4.16 15.29 4.10
C VAL A 4 -3.06 15.57 3.05
N SER A 5 -1.85 15.93 3.50
CA SER A 5 -0.71 16.15 2.59
C SER A 5 -0.37 14.89 1.78
N ALA A 6 -0.35 13.72 2.42
CA ALA A 6 -0.07 12.45 1.75
C ALA A 6 -1.13 12.11 0.69
N ALA A 7 -2.42 12.38 0.98
CA ALA A 7 -3.53 12.15 0.06
C ALA A 7 -3.40 12.95 -1.25
N PHE A 8 -2.80 14.14 -1.20
CA PHE A 8 -2.53 14.94 -2.42
C PHE A 8 -1.20 14.56 -3.08
N THR A 9 -0.15 14.30 -2.32
CA THR A 9 1.21 14.11 -2.86
C THR A 9 1.38 12.78 -3.57
N ALA A 10 0.90 11.68 -3.00
CA ALA A 10 1.12 10.35 -3.54
C ALA A 10 0.46 10.13 -4.92
N PRO A 11 -0.85 10.45 -5.12
CA PRO A 11 -1.47 10.35 -6.44
C PRO A 11 -0.87 11.31 -7.47
N ALA A 12 -0.49 12.53 -7.04
CA ALA A 12 0.12 13.50 -7.93
C ALA A 12 1.46 13.02 -8.49
N GLY A 13 2.33 12.44 -7.64
CA GLY A 13 3.61 11.88 -8.08
C GLY A 13 3.44 10.76 -9.11
N LEU A 14 2.53 9.83 -8.87
CA LEU A 14 2.21 8.76 -9.82
C LEU A 14 1.61 9.30 -11.11
N SER A 15 0.69 10.26 -11.02
CA SER A 15 0.07 10.90 -12.18
C SER A 15 1.08 11.61 -13.07
N ILE A 16 2.04 12.35 -12.49
CA ILE A 16 3.11 13.02 -13.26
C ILE A 16 3.92 11.99 -14.05
N ILE A 17 4.30 10.88 -13.44
CA ILE A 17 5.05 9.82 -14.13
C ILE A 17 4.22 9.22 -15.27
N THR A 18 2.98 8.84 -15.00
CA THR A 18 2.14 8.14 -15.97
C THR A 18 1.68 9.02 -17.13
N THR A 19 1.61 10.33 -16.94
CA THR A 19 1.26 11.28 -18.01
C THR A 19 2.48 11.79 -18.80
N THR A 20 3.68 11.77 -18.17
CA THR A 20 4.92 12.23 -18.84
C THR A 20 5.54 11.12 -19.69
N PHE A 21 5.46 9.86 -19.25
CA PHE A 21 6.04 8.72 -19.94
C PHE A 21 4.96 7.86 -20.59
N ALA A 22 5.07 7.60 -21.90
CA ALA A 22 4.22 6.64 -22.61
C ALA A 22 4.40 5.22 -22.03
N GLU A 23 3.41 4.36 -22.23
CA GLU A 23 3.51 2.95 -21.82
C GLU A 23 4.72 2.27 -22.46
N GLY A 24 5.48 1.53 -21.67
CA GLY A 24 6.67 0.85 -22.12
C GLY A 24 7.87 0.94 -21.18
N PRO A 25 9.07 0.63 -21.67
CA PRO A 25 10.28 0.53 -20.85
C PRO A 25 10.64 1.80 -20.08
N ALA A 26 10.46 2.98 -20.69
CA ALA A 26 10.76 4.27 -20.07
C ALA A 26 9.87 4.53 -18.84
N ARG A 27 8.56 4.28 -18.97
CA ARG A 27 7.60 4.39 -17.87
C ARG A 27 7.88 3.38 -16.76
N ASN A 28 8.17 2.12 -17.13
CA ASN A 28 8.53 1.08 -16.16
C ASN A 28 9.79 1.47 -15.38
N LYS A 29 10.79 2.06 -16.04
CA LYS A 29 11.99 2.59 -15.38
C LYS A 29 11.66 3.72 -14.41
N ALA A 30 10.83 4.69 -14.82
CA ALA A 30 10.41 5.80 -13.97
C ALA A 30 9.62 5.33 -12.74
N LEU A 31 8.70 4.36 -12.91
CA LEU A 31 7.97 3.73 -11.81
C LEU A 31 8.89 2.93 -10.88
N SER A 32 9.92 2.28 -11.42
CA SER A 32 10.93 1.58 -10.60
C SER A 32 11.74 2.55 -9.76
N VAL A 33 12.14 3.71 -10.30
CA VAL A 33 12.83 4.77 -9.54
C VAL A 33 11.90 5.34 -8.46
N TYR A 34 10.64 5.60 -8.79
CA TYR A 34 9.63 6.04 -7.81
C TYR A 34 9.49 5.04 -6.65
N THR A 35 9.39 3.75 -6.95
CA THR A 35 9.34 2.69 -5.95
C THR A 35 10.62 2.64 -5.11
N ALA A 36 11.79 2.73 -5.75
CA ALA A 36 13.08 2.75 -5.04
C ALA A 36 13.18 3.93 -4.06
N THR A 37 12.74 5.12 -4.48
CA THR A 37 12.72 6.31 -3.63
C THR A 37 11.80 6.12 -2.42
N GLY A 38 10.59 5.55 -2.64
CA GLY A 38 9.68 5.22 -1.56
C GLY A 38 10.26 4.22 -0.56
N ALA A 39 10.89 3.15 -1.06
CA ALA A 39 11.53 2.12 -0.22
C ALA A 39 12.73 2.65 0.55
N THR A 40 13.57 3.49 -0.08
CA THR A 40 14.70 4.15 0.57
C THR A 40 14.20 5.08 1.67
N GLY A 41 13.17 5.88 1.38
CA GLY A 41 12.54 6.77 2.36
C GLY A 41 11.95 6.01 3.55
N PHE A 42 11.29 4.87 3.29
CA PHE A 42 10.78 3.99 4.35
C PHE A 42 11.91 3.43 5.22
N SER A 43 12.96 2.86 4.60
CA SER A 43 14.09 2.25 5.32
C SER A 43 14.88 3.27 6.14
N LEU A 44 15.19 4.42 5.56
CA LEU A 44 15.83 5.53 6.27
C LEU A 44 14.91 6.07 7.37
N GLY A 45 13.59 6.12 7.12
CA GLY A 45 12.59 6.54 8.08
C GLY A 45 12.55 5.67 9.33
N LEU A 46 12.74 4.35 9.20
CA LEU A 46 12.82 3.44 10.35
C LEU A 46 14.07 3.73 11.20
N VAL A 47 15.24 3.87 10.57
CA VAL A 47 16.50 4.11 11.29
C VAL A 47 16.52 5.51 11.92
N PHE A 48 16.24 6.55 11.12
CA PHE A 48 16.20 7.92 11.64
C PHE A 48 15.04 8.12 12.62
N GLY A 49 13.90 7.48 12.40
CA GLY A 49 12.77 7.51 13.34
C GLY A 49 13.15 6.92 14.69
N GLY A 50 13.86 5.77 14.69
CA GLY A 50 14.41 5.17 15.90
C GLY A 50 15.39 6.10 16.61
N LEU A 51 16.41 6.60 15.88
CA LEU A 51 17.43 7.51 16.41
C LEU A 51 16.81 8.80 16.98
N LEU A 52 15.89 9.41 16.24
CA LEU A 52 15.25 10.65 16.68
C LEU A 52 14.33 10.44 17.89
N THR A 53 13.74 9.26 18.02
CA THR A 53 12.91 8.90 19.18
C THR A 53 13.75 8.83 20.46
N GLU A 54 14.98 8.35 20.37
CA GLU A 54 15.92 8.33 21.52
C GLU A 54 16.34 9.74 21.96
N ILE A 55 16.53 10.67 21.02
CA ILE A 55 16.84 12.08 21.31
C ILE A 55 15.59 12.79 21.85
N GLY A 56 14.42 12.48 21.28
CA GLY A 56 13.14 13.02 21.69
C GLY A 56 12.09 12.87 20.57
N TRP A 57 10.98 12.23 20.89
CA TRP A 57 9.91 11.88 19.92
C TRP A 57 9.41 13.07 19.06
N ARG A 58 9.55 14.31 19.56
CA ARG A 58 9.13 15.51 18.82
C ARG A 58 9.94 15.71 17.53
N TRP A 59 11.22 15.32 17.51
CA TRP A 59 12.11 15.46 16.37
C TRP A 59 11.65 14.62 15.17
N VAL A 60 10.97 13.50 15.41
CA VAL A 60 10.35 12.67 14.34
C VAL A 60 9.33 13.49 13.53
N PHE A 61 8.71 14.50 14.14
CA PHE A 61 7.75 15.38 13.45
C PHE A 61 8.39 16.61 12.84
N PHE A 62 9.49 17.11 13.40
CA PHE A 62 10.18 18.30 12.88
C PHE A 62 11.10 18.01 11.70
N LEU A 63 11.80 16.87 11.68
CA LEU A 63 12.72 16.51 10.60
C LEU A 63 12.07 16.48 9.20
N PRO A 64 10.86 15.97 8.99
CA PRO A 64 10.22 16.01 7.69
C PRO A 64 9.93 17.43 7.15
N ALA A 65 9.81 18.43 8.00
CA ALA A 65 9.42 19.77 7.58
C ALA A 65 10.48 20.46 6.65
N PRO A 66 11.79 20.51 7.00
CA PRO A 66 12.80 21.04 6.08
C PRO A 66 12.94 20.22 4.80
N VAL A 67 12.78 18.87 4.88
CA VAL A 67 12.82 18.01 3.70
C VAL A 67 11.64 18.34 2.77
N ALA A 68 10.45 18.52 3.32
CA ALA A 68 9.26 18.92 2.55
C ALA A 68 9.44 20.32 1.92
N LEU A 69 10.07 21.25 2.63
CA LEU A 69 10.36 22.59 2.10
C LEU A 69 11.34 22.52 0.90
N VAL A 70 12.42 21.75 1.02
CA VAL A 70 13.37 21.53 -0.08
C VAL A 70 12.67 20.87 -1.27
N ALA A 71 11.84 19.85 -1.03
CA ALA A 71 11.06 19.19 -2.08
C ALA A 71 10.07 20.14 -2.76
N LEU A 72 9.43 21.04 -2.01
CA LEU A 72 8.53 22.07 -2.55
C LEU A 72 9.29 23.03 -3.46
N LEU A 73 10.42 23.57 -2.99
CA LEU A 73 11.24 24.52 -3.77
C LEU A 73 11.81 23.88 -5.04
N ALA A 74 12.26 22.61 -4.93
CA ALA A 74 12.70 21.83 -6.08
C ALA A 74 11.54 21.57 -7.05
N GLY A 75 10.35 21.19 -6.53
CA GLY A 75 9.16 20.95 -7.35
C GLY A 75 8.72 22.17 -8.15
N ILE A 76 8.71 23.35 -7.53
CA ILE A 76 8.38 24.62 -8.23
C ILE A 76 9.33 24.89 -9.40
N ARG A 77 10.61 24.51 -9.28
CA ARG A 77 11.63 24.77 -10.32
C ARG A 77 11.73 23.67 -11.37
N LEU A 78 11.53 22.41 -10.99
CA LEU A 78 11.85 21.25 -11.82
C LEU A 78 10.62 20.64 -12.51
N VAL A 79 9.42 20.81 -11.92
CA VAL A 79 8.19 20.26 -12.53
C VAL A 79 7.69 21.23 -13.60
N PRO A 80 7.61 20.80 -14.88
CA PRO A 80 7.06 21.65 -15.92
C PRO A 80 5.62 22.06 -15.60
N GLN A 81 5.29 23.32 -15.83
CA GLN A 81 3.90 23.76 -15.71
C GLN A 81 3.08 23.02 -16.78
N SER A 82 2.22 22.11 -16.37
CA SER A 82 1.25 21.51 -17.25
C SER A 82 0.39 22.62 -17.84
N ALA A 83 0.19 22.59 -19.17
CA ALA A 83 -0.82 23.43 -19.80
C ALA A 83 -2.11 23.23 -19.03
N ARG A 84 -2.65 24.31 -18.45
CA ARG A 84 -3.88 24.24 -17.65
C ARG A 84 -4.92 23.49 -18.47
N PRO A 85 -5.38 22.29 -18.05
CA PRO A 85 -6.53 21.74 -18.71
C PRO A 85 -7.62 22.79 -18.59
N ARG A 86 -8.26 23.16 -19.67
CA ARG A 86 -9.48 23.93 -19.57
C ARG A 86 -10.44 23.06 -18.74
N PHE A 87 -10.60 23.40 -17.45
CA PHE A 87 -11.55 22.77 -16.56
C PHE A 87 -12.97 23.02 -17.14
N SER A 88 -13.32 22.22 -18.15
CA SER A 88 -14.69 22.24 -18.69
C SER A 88 -15.60 21.25 -17.95
N ARG A 89 -15.09 20.51 -16.96
CA ARG A 89 -15.89 19.57 -16.15
C ARG A 89 -15.93 20.04 -14.70
N ALA A 90 -17.13 20.24 -14.18
CA ALA A 90 -17.33 20.48 -12.76
C ALA A 90 -16.75 19.30 -11.96
N PHE A 91 -15.88 19.60 -10.98
CA PHE A 91 -15.34 18.60 -10.07
C PHE A 91 -16.48 18.11 -9.16
N ASP A 92 -16.68 16.80 -9.07
CA ASP A 92 -17.72 16.22 -8.22
C ASP A 92 -17.34 16.28 -6.73
N ILE A 93 -17.43 17.48 -6.15
CA ILE A 93 -17.17 17.71 -4.72
C ILE A 93 -18.08 16.83 -3.84
N PRO A 94 -19.40 16.72 -4.08
CA PRO A 94 -20.24 15.85 -3.27
C PRO A 94 -19.88 14.37 -3.38
N GLY A 95 -19.45 13.87 -4.56
CA GLY A 95 -18.92 12.51 -4.71
C GLY A 95 -17.66 12.31 -3.88
N ALA A 96 -16.72 13.26 -3.92
CA ALA A 96 -15.51 13.22 -3.11
C ALA A 96 -15.79 13.23 -1.59
N VAL A 97 -16.73 14.08 -1.14
CA VAL A 97 -17.11 14.19 0.28
C VAL A 97 -17.80 12.91 0.76
N THR A 98 -18.72 12.34 -0.02
CA THR A 98 -19.43 11.11 0.36
C THR A 98 -18.48 9.92 0.41
N MET A 99 -17.59 9.76 -0.57
CA MET A 99 -16.60 8.68 -0.57
C MET A 99 -15.63 8.81 0.61
N THR A 100 -15.08 10.01 0.82
CA THR A 100 -14.17 10.27 1.95
C THR A 100 -14.87 10.06 3.29
N GLY A 101 -16.11 10.55 3.44
CA GLY A 101 -16.90 10.37 4.65
C GLY A 101 -17.21 8.91 4.96
N ALA A 102 -17.57 8.11 3.94
CA ALA A 102 -17.78 6.67 4.09
C ALA A 102 -16.51 5.95 4.55
N MET A 103 -15.36 6.26 3.94
CA MET A 103 -14.06 5.64 4.29
C MET A 103 -13.63 6.03 5.71
N LEU A 104 -13.74 7.30 6.09
CA LEU A 104 -13.41 7.76 7.44
C LEU A 104 -14.31 7.09 8.48
N LEU A 105 -15.61 7.02 8.24
CA LEU A 105 -16.55 6.35 9.14
C LEU A 105 -16.26 4.85 9.25
N LEU A 106 -15.92 4.19 8.15
CA LEU A 106 -15.57 2.78 8.15
C LEU A 106 -14.31 2.51 8.96
N VAL A 107 -13.22 3.26 8.72
CA VAL A 107 -11.97 3.13 9.47
C VAL A 107 -12.20 3.41 10.96
N PHE A 108 -12.93 4.48 11.28
CA PHE A 108 -13.29 4.81 12.67
C PHE A 108 -14.06 3.66 13.34
N THR A 109 -15.06 3.11 12.64
CA THR A 109 -15.85 1.98 13.15
C THR A 109 -15.00 0.75 13.42
N LEU A 110 -14.09 0.39 12.48
CA LEU A 110 -13.22 -0.77 12.62
C LEU A 110 -12.20 -0.61 13.75
N VAL A 111 -11.69 0.60 13.97
CA VAL A 111 -10.77 0.90 15.08
C VAL A 111 -11.46 0.87 16.44
N GLU A 112 -12.71 1.36 16.54
CA GLU A 112 -13.46 1.36 17.80
C GLU A 112 -14.18 0.04 18.11
N ALA A 113 -14.52 -0.75 17.09
CA ALA A 113 -15.30 -1.98 17.26
C ALA A 113 -14.74 -2.97 18.31
N PRO A 114 -13.40 -3.16 18.44
CA PRO A 114 -12.84 -4.01 19.49
C PRO A 114 -13.16 -3.53 20.92
N ALA A 115 -13.19 -2.23 21.15
CA ALA A 115 -13.43 -1.64 22.47
C ALA A 115 -14.93 -1.57 22.81
N VAL A 116 -15.77 -1.27 21.80
CA VAL A 116 -17.22 -1.06 21.99
C VAL A 116 -17.99 -2.38 21.84
N GLY A 117 -17.42 -3.35 21.18
CA GLY A 117 -18.04 -4.64 20.82
C GLY A 117 -18.53 -4.67 19.36
N TRP A 118 -18.20 -5.74 18.64
CA TRP A 118 -18.56 -5.93 17.23
C TRP A 118 -20.06 -5.99 16.97
N THR A 119 -20.82 -6.49 17.95
CA THR A 119 -22.30 -6.65 17.89
C THR A 119 -23.03 -5.49 18.57
N SER A 120 -22.33 -4.46 19.04
CA SER A 120 -22.96 -3.31 19.68
C SER A 120 -23.80 -2.52 18.69
N GLY A 121 -24.90 -1.91 19.18
CA GLY A 121 -25.76 -1.06 18.36
C GLY A 121 -25.00 0.10 17.71
N ARG A 122 -23.94 0.61 18.37
CA ARG A 122 -23.07 1.66 17.84
C ARG A 122 -22.26 1.16 16.64
N THR A 123 -21.61 -0.01 16.74
CA THR A 123 -20.83 -0.61 15.64
C THR A 123 -21.72 -0.96 14.46
N LEU A 124 -22.84 -1.66 14.70
CA LEU A 124 -23.79 -2.04 13.65
C LEU A 124 -24.43 -0.82 12.99
N GLY A 125 -24.84 0.19 13.77
CA GLY A 125 -25.38 1.43 13.27
C GLY A 125 -24.38 2.20 12.40
N SER A 126 -23.12 2.26 12.82
CA SER A 126 -22.05 2.88 12.02
C SER A 126 -21.79 2.13 10.71
N LEU A 127 -21.79 0.79 10.71
CA LEU A 127 -21.65 -0.02 9.48
C LEU A 127 -22.82 0.18 8.52
N VAL A 128 -24.05 0.27 9.05
CA VAL A 128 -25.23 0.63 8.24
C VAL A 128 -25.08 2.04 7.67
N GLY A 129 -24.59 2.99 8.46
CA GLY A 129 -24.26 4.34 8.00
C GLY A 129 -23.24 4.34 6.86
N VAL A 130 -22.17 3.58 6.99
CA VAL A 130 -21.17 3.38 5.90
C VAL A 130 -21.84 2.84 4.64
N ALA A 131 -22.64 1.79 4.76
CA ALA A 131 -23.35 1.19 3.62
C ALA A 131 -24.32 2.20 2.96
N ALA A 132 -25.03 2.99 3.74
CA ALA A 132 -25.92 4.03 3.25
C ALA A 132 -25.16 5.13 2.48
N ILE A 133 -24.04 5.63 3.02
CA ILE A 133 -23.22 6.66 2.37
C ILE A 133 -22.57 6.12 1.09
N LEU A 134 -22.05 4.87 1.09
CA LEU A 134 -21.54 4.21 -0.12
C LEU A 134 -22.66 4.01 -1.16
N GLY A 135 -23.85 3.62 -0.74
CA GLY A 135 -25.02 3.53 -1.61
C GLY A 135 -25.39 4.89 -2.26
N ALA A 136 -25.39 5.95 -1.46
CA ALA A 136 -25.60 7.31 -1.95
C ALA A 136 -24.48 7.76 -2.92
N PHE A 137 -23.22 7.43 -2.64
CA PHE A 137 -22.09 7.66 -3.55
C PHE A 137 -22.33 6.96 -4.90
N VAL A 138 -22.60 5.64 -4.89
CA VAL A 138 -22.81 4.86 -6.12
C VAL A 138 -24.02 5.37 -6.90
N TRP A 139 -25.11 5.72 -6.21
CA TRP A 139 -26.29 6.32 -6.84
C TRP A 139 -25.94 7.65 -7.53
N ARG A 140 -25.17 8.48 -6.84
CA ARG A 140 -24.73 9.77 -7.41
C ARG A 140 -23.83 9.58 -8.62
N GLU A 141 -22.79 8.71 -8.52
CA GLU A 141 -21.87 8.42 -9.62
C GLU A 141 -22.56 7.91 -10.88
N ARG A 142 -23.71 7.22 -10.73
CA ARG A 142 -24.52 6.74 -11.86
C ARG A 142 -25.35 7.85 -12.51
N ASN A 143 -25.69 8.90 -11.76
CA ASN A 143 -26.63 9.92 -12.19
C ASN A 143 -25.98 11.28 -12.48
N THR A 144 -24.66 11.44 -12.26
CA THR A 144 -23.95 12.69 -12.56
C THR A 144 -23.33 12.66 -13.96
N SER A 145 -23.30 13.82 -14.61
CA SER A 145 -22.68 13.99 -15.94
C SER A 145 -21.13 14.00 -15.88
N ALA A 146 -20.56 14.30 -14.72
CA ALA A 146 -19.12 14.34 -14.50
C ALA A 146 -18.75 13.54 -13.24
N PRO A 147 -18.81 12.19 -13.29
CA PRO A 147 -18.54 11.34 -12.15
C PRO A 147 -17.07 11.43 -11.73
N LEU A 148 -16.82 11.36 -10.39
CA LEU A 148 -15.50 11.28 -9.81
C LEU A 148 -14.82 9.97 -10.24
N VAL A 149 -15.56 8.87 -10.15
CA VAL A 149 -15.14 7.53 -10.56
C VAL A 149 -16.09 7.03 -11.64
N ARG A 150 -15.61 6.93 -12.87
CA ARG A 150 -16.37 6.23 -13.90
C ARG A 150 -16.50 4.77 -13.53
N LEU A 151 -17.65 4.36 -12.99
CA LEU A 151 -17.88 2.98 -12.54
C LEU A 151 -17.55 1.92 -13.63
N GLY A 152 -17.53 2.34 -14.90
CA GLY A 152 -17.07 1.51 -16.02
C GLY A 152 -15.63 1.00 -15.89
N ILE A 153 -14.74 1.75 -15.23
CA ILE A 153 -13.33 1.34 -15.01
C ILE A 153 -13.24 0.08 -14.14
N LEU A 154 -14.21 -0.11 -13.23
CA LEU A 154 -14.29 -1.31 -12.37
C LEU A 154 -14.72 -2.57 -13.13
N ARG A 155 -15.13 -2.46 -14.40
CA ARG A 155 -15.35 -3.63 -15.27
C ARG A 155 -14.03 -4.24 -15.75
N SER A 156 -12.93 -3.50 -15.67
CA SER A 156 -11.59 -4.05 -15.91
C SER A 156 -11.22 -5.02 -14.78
N GLY A 157 -11.32 -6.32 -15.07
CA GLY A 157 -10.94 -7.36 -14.10
C GLY A 157 -9.45 -7.29 -13.71
N SER A 158 -8.59 -6.70 -14.54
CA SER A 158 -7.18 -6.43 -14.23
C SER A 158 -7.05 -5.39 -13.13
N LEU A 159 -7.72 -4.25 -13.29
CA LEU A 159 -7.70 -3.15 -12.32
C LEU A 159 -8.26 -3.61 -10.97
N VAL A 160 -9.39 -4.31 -10.95
CA VAL A 160 -9.99 -4.80 -9.69
C VAL A 160 -9.06 -5.75 -8.97
N ARG A 161 -8.45 -6.71 -9.67
CA ARG A 161 -7.48 -7.64 -9.06
C ARG A 161 -6.23 -6.93 -8.56
N ALA A 162 -5.69 -5.96 -9.31
CA ALA A 162 -4.56 -5.16 -8.87
C ALA A 162 -4.89 -4.38 -7.59
N ASN A 163 -6.08 -3.81 -7.48
CA ASN A 163 -6.53 -3.10 -6.28
C ASN A 163 -6.74 -4.05 -5.09
N LEU A 164 -7.33 -5.24 -5.29
CA LEU A 164 -7.46 -6.26 -4.23
C LEU A 164 -6.08 -6.75 -3.76
N ALA A 165 -5.17 -7.01 -4.70
CA ALA A 165 -3.80 -7.41 -4.34
C ALA A 165 -3.04 -6.27 -3.64
N ALA A 166 -3.27 -5.02 -4.00
CA ALA A 166 -2.71 -3.86 -3.31
C ALA A 166 -3.21 -3.73 -1.86
N MET A 167 -4.52 -3.91 -1.66
CA MET A 167 -5.13 -3.93 -0.31
C MET A 167 -4.50 -5.00 0.57
N THR A 168 -4.37 -6.22 0.05
CA THR A 168 -3.86 -7.36 0.81
C THR A 168 -2.35 -7.29 1.00
N LEU A 169 -1.59 -6.82 0.01
CA LEU A 169 -0.15 -6.59 0.12
C LEU A 169 0.16 -5.60 1.24
N PHE A 170 -0.41 -4.41 1.15
CA PHE A 170 -0.10 -3.34 2.10
C PHE A 170 -0.74 -3.60 3.47
N GLY A 171 -1.94 -4.20 3.48
CA GLY A 171 -2.61 -4.62 4.71
C GLY A 171 -1.79 -5.66 5.49
N SER A 172 -1.36 -6.73 4.83
CA SER A 172 -0.52 -7.76 5.46
C SER A 172 0.82 -7.20 5.93
N TRP A 173 1.43 -6.30 5.14
CA TRP A 173 2.67 -5.62 5.51
C TRP A 173 2.52 -4.77 6.76
N VAL A 174 1.51 -3.89 6.81
CA VAL A 174 1.27 -3.00 7.96
C VAL A 174 0.93 -3.81 9.22
N GLY A 175 0.08 -4.83 9.09
CA GLY A 175 -0.27 -5.71 10.19
C GLY A 175 0.93 -6.47 10.74
N PHE A 176 1.75 -7.06 9.88
CA PHE A 176 2.99 -7.73 10.25
C PHE A 176 3.97 -6.78 10.93
N GLN A 177 4.23 -5.62 10.33
CA GLN A 177 5.12 -4.58 10.86
C GLN A 177 4.69 -4.14 12.27
N PHE A 178 3.39 -3.97 12.50
CA PHE A 178 2.85 -3.60 13.80
C PHE A 178 3.14 -4.66 14.86
N VAL A 179 2.83 -5.93 14.58
CA VAL A 179 3.07 -7.04 15.52
C VAL A 179 4.56 -7.21 15.81
N VAL A 180 5.42 -7.17 14.77
CA VAL A 180 6.87 -7.27 14.94
C VAL A 180 7.41 -6.13 15.82
N THR A 181 6.94 -4.90 15.60
CA THR A 181 7.37 -3.76 16.40
C THR A 181 7.01 -3.95 17.89
N LEU A 182 5.78 -4.39 18.17
CA LEU A 182 5.36 -4.68 19.54
C LEU A 182 6.15 -5.84 20.14
N TYR A 183 6.35 -6.92 19.40
CA TYR A 183 7.15 -8.06 19.83
C TYR A 183 8.57 -7.64 20.22
N LEU A 184 9.26 -6.88 19.36
CA LEU A 184 10.63 -6.46 19.61
C LEU A 184 10.72 -5.47 20.78
N GLN A 185 9.81 -4.50 20.87
CA GLN A 185 9.88 -3.46 21.90
C GLN A 185 9.28 -3.88 23.22
N GLN A 186 8.09 -4.49 23.22
CA GLN A 186 7.40 -4.80 24.48
C GLN A 186 7.83 -6.13 25.09
N LEU A 187 8.10 -7.14 24.26
CA LEU A 187 8.46 -8.48 24.74
C LEU A 187 9.96 -8.69 24.84
N ARG A 188 10.72 -8.21 23.85
CA ARG A 188 12.18 -8.36 23.81
C ARG A 188 12.92 -7.17 24.45
N GLY A 189 12.22 -6.07 24.78
CA GLY A 189 12.80 -4.88 25.39
C GLY A 189 13.76 -4.10 24.51
N TRP A 190 13.71 -4.31 23.18
CA TRP A 190 14.58 -3.60 22.25
C TRP A 190 14.20 -2.13 22.14
N SER A 191 15.19 -1.26 21.96
CA SER A 191 14.98 0.15 21.72
C SER A 191 14.33 0.38 20.34
N SER A 192 13.82 1.58 20.12
CA SER A 192 13.26 1.98 18.82
C SER A 192 14.31 1.92 17.71
N LEU A 193 15.56 2.26 18.02
CA LEU A 193 16.66 2.19 17.06
C LEU A 193 17.03 0.73 16.73
N GLU A 194 17.16 -0.15 17.71
CA GLU A 194 17.42 -1.57 17.50
C GLU A 194 16.32 -2.22 16.67
N THR A 195 15.05 -1.90 16.96
CA THR A 195 13.91 -2.34 16.17
C THR A 195 14.00 -1.86 14.72
N GLY A 196 14.32 -0.58 14.51
CA GLY A 196 14.50 -0.01 13.18
C GLY A 196 15.62 -0.68 12.39
N LEU A 197 16.77 -0.92 13.03
CA LEU A 197 17.92 -1.61 12.45
C LEU A 197 17.61 -3.08 12.12
N ALA A 198 16.82 -3.76 12.95
CA ALA A 198 16.42 -5.13 12.71
C ALA A 198 15.56 -5.28 11.45
N ILE A 199 14.66 -4.34 11.18
CA ILE A 199 13.76 -4.37 10.03
C ILE A 199 14.44 -3.79 8.77
N PHE A 200 15.46 -2.94 8.94
CA PHE A 200 16.18 -2.26 7.86
C PHE A 200 16.62 -3.16 6.71
N PRO A 201 17.17 -4.40 6.92
CA PRO A 201 17.59 -5.27 5.82
C PRO A 201 16.51 -5.54 4.78
N GLY A 202 15.25 -5.71 5.20
CA GLY A 202 14.12 -5.89 4.30
C GLY A 202 13.87 -4.67 3.41
N GLY A 203 13.82 -3.47 4.00
CA GLY A 203 13.64 -2.23 3.27
C GLY A 203 14.82 -1.89 2.35
N PHE A 204 16.04 -2.16 2.77
CA PHE A 204 17.24 -1.99 1.97
C PHE A 204 17.25 -2.87 0.71
N LEU A 205 16.79 -4.12 0.84
CA LEU A 205 16.60 -5.01 -0.31
C LEU A 205 15.58 -4.45 -1.30
N VAL A 206 14.47 -3.87 -0.84
CA VAL A 206 13.50 -3.21 -1.73
C VAL A 206 14.17 -2.09 -2.51
N ALA A 207 14.96 -1.23 -1.85
CA ALA A 207 15.64 -0.12 -2.50
C ALA A 207 16.63 -0.59 -3.59
N ILE A 208 17.44 -1.62 -3.31
CA ILE A 208 18.44 -2.17 -4.24
C ILE A 208 17.77 -2.90 -5.43
N LEU A 209 16.68 -3.62 -5.18
CA LEU A 209 16.03 -4.43 -6.21
C LEU A 209 15.08 -3.63 -7.08
N SER A 210 14.48 -2.55 -6.59
CA SER A 210 13.51 -1.75 -7.33
C SER A 210 13.97 -1.33 -8.72
N PRO A 211 15.21 -0.88 -8.96
CA PRO A 211 15.68 -0.55 -10.31
C PRO A 211 15.75 -1.76 -11.26
N ARG A 212 15.86 -2.98 -10.71
CA ARG A 212 15.93 -4.23 -11.47
C ARG A 212 14.57 -4.82 -11.79
N ILE A 213 13.50 -4.29 -11.22
CA ILE A 213 12.14 -4.80 -11.44
C ILE A 213 11.66 -4.59 -12.88
N ALA A 214 12.01 -3.47 -13.53
CA ALA A 214 11.61 -3.20 -14.91
C ALA A 214 12.06 -4.31 -15.89
N PRO A 215 13.36 -4.71 -15.95
CA PRO A 215 13.77 -5.84 -16.78
C PRO A 215 13.13 -7.19 -16.38
N LEU A 216 12.84 -7.40 -15.10
CA LEU A 216 12.13 -8.60 -14.65
C LEU A 216 10.68 -8.63 -15.16
N ILE A 217 9.99 -7.47 -15.17
CA ILE A 217 8.66 -7.35 -15.76
C ILE A 217 8.68 -7.74 -17.26
N MET A 218 9.66 -7.24 -18.00
CA MET A 218 9.83 -7.57 -19.43
C MET A 218 10.04 -9.07 -19.65
N ARG A 219 10.83 -9.73 -18.79
CA ARG A 219 11.18 -11.14 -18.92
C ARG A 219 10.08 -12.09 -18.44
N PHE A 220 9.45 -11.82 -17.33
CA PHE A 220 8.54 -12.77 -16.64
C PHE A 220 7.08 -12.34 -16.68
N GLY A 221 6.81 -11.07 -17.01
CA GLY A 221 5.47 -10.48 -17.00
C GLY A 221 5.02 -10.02 -15.60
N VAL A 222 4.10 -9.07 -15.60
CA VAL A 222 3.61 -8.37 -14.39
C VAL A 222 2.98 -9.33 -13.40
N THR A 223 2.05 -10.17 -13.85
CA THR A 223 1.25 -11.06 -12.97
C THR A 223 2.12 -12.07 -12.22
N ARG A 224 3.09 -12.69 -12.92
CA ARG A 224 3.98 -13.68 -12.29
C ARG A 224 4.84 -13.07 -11.20
N LEU A 225 5.32 -11.84 -11.40
CA LEU A 225 6.10 -11.14 -10.39
C LEU A 225 5.26 -10.78 -9.17
N ILE A 226 4.02 -10.31 -9.35
CA ILE A 226 3.12 -10.04 -8.22
C ILE A 226 2.86 -11.30 -7.42
N VAL A 227 2.50 -12.41 -8.08
CA VAL A 227 2.25 -13.70 -7.42
C VAL A 227 3.49 -14.18 -6.66
N ALA A 228 4.66 -14.18 -7.31
CA ALA A 228 5.91 -14.57 -6.67
C ALA A 228 6.23 -13.68 -5.46
N GLY A 229 6.08 -12.36 -5.60
CA GLY A 229 6.30 -11.42 -4.51
C GLY A 229 5.37 -11.65 -3.33
N MET A 230 4.07 -11.80 -3.57
CA MET A 230 3.09 -12.06 -2.51
C MET A 230 3.31 -13.44 -1.85
N THR A 231 3.72 -14.45 -2.62
CA THR A 231 4.08 -15.76 -2.06
C THR A 231 5.30 -15.66 -1.14
N LEU A 232 6.35 -14.93 -1.55
CA LEU A 232 7.56 -14.73 -0.72
C LEU A 232 7.24 -13.98 0.58
N ILE A 233 6.44 -12.91 0.51
CA ILE A 233 5.99 -12.18 1.70
C ILE A 233 5.25 -13.11 2.65
N THR A 234 4.27 -13.85 2.12
CA THR A 234 3.45 -14.77 2.93
C THR A 234 4.31 -15.88 3.53
N ALA A 235 5.24 -16.45 2.77
CA ALA A 235 6.21 -17.43 3.27
C ALA A 235 7.09 -16.85 4.40
N GLY A 236 7.53 -15.58 4.27
CA GLY A 236 8.23 -14.88 5.33
C GLY A 236 7.40 -14.77 6.61
N TYR A 237 6.13 -14.41 6.50
CA TYR A 237 5.24 -14.33 7.66
C TYR A 237 4.97 -15.71 8.29
N VAL A 238 4.82 -16.75 7.49
CA VAL A 238 4.70 -18.14 7.99
C VAL A 238 5.96 -18.57 8.74
N LEU A 239 7.14 -18.21 8.21
CA LEU A 239 8.42 -18.48 8.87
C LEU A 239 8.56 -17.76 10.22
N PHE A 240 7.88 -16.65 10.41
CA PHE A 240 7.86 -15.90 11.66
C PHE A 240 6.86 -16.45 12.70
N LEU A 241 5.89 -17.28 12.29
CA LEU A 241 4.87 -17.81 13.22
C LEU A 241 5.45 -18.56 14.44
N PRO A 242 6.50 -19.42 14.32
CA PRO A 242 7.03 -20.15 15.46
C PRO A 242 7.95 -19.33 16.37
N ILE A 243 7.88 -17.98 16.31
CA ILE A 243 8.72 -17.10 17.12
C ILE A 243 8.40 -17.30 18.62
N GLY A 244 9.44 -17.44 19.43
CA GLY A 244 9.35 -17.58 20.88
C GLY A 244 9.97 -16.43 21.65
N LEU A 245 9.99 -16.52 22.97
CA LEU A 245 10.54 -15.48 23.85
C LEU A 245 12.04 -15.23 23.60
N ASP A 246 12.81 -16.29 23.29
CA ASP A 246 14.28 -16.23 23.13
C ASP A 246 14.74 -16.53 21.69
N SER A 247 13.85 -16.34 20.72
CA SER A 247 14.20 -16.61 19.33
C SER A 247 15.38 -15.78 18.83
N SER A 248 16.30 -16.46 18.12
CA SER A 248 17.49 -15.81 17.54
C SER A 248 17.11 -14.86 16.41
N TYR A 249 17.66 -13.65 16.42
CA TYR A 249 17.47 -12.70 15.32
C TYR A 249 17.96 -13.27 13.99
N ALA A 250 19.18 -13.86 13.98
CA ALA A 250 19.82 -14.30 12.74
C ALA A 250 19.08 -15.47 12.05
N PHE A 251 18.50 -16.39 12.84
CA PHE A 251 17.90 -17.61 12.29
C PHE A 251 16.36 -17.53 12.18
N ALA A 252 15.69 -16.79 13.05
CA ALA A 252 14.23 -16.71 13.06
C ALA A 252 13.67 -15.41 12.43
N MET A 253 14.33 -14.27 12.67
CA MET A 253 13.77 -12.97 12.28
C MET A 253 14.35 -12.46 10.95
N LEU A 254 15.68 -12.47 10.80
CA LEU A 254 16.35 -11.95 9.61
C LEU A 254 15.87 -12.62 8.30
N PRO A 255 15.73 -13.96 8.21
CA PRO A 255 15.20 -14.60 7.00
C PRO A 255 13.80 -14.11 6.63
N THR A 256 12.96 -13.88 7.63
CA THR A 256 11.62 -13.30 7.44
C THR A 256 11.70 -11.91 6.82
N PHE A 257 12.52 -11.01 7.37
CA PHE A 257 12.66 -9.65 6.84
C PHE A 257 13.24 -9.64 5.42
N VAL A 258 14.18 -10.55 5.13
CA VAL A 258 14.72 -10.74 3.78
C VAL A 258 13.63 -11.20 2.81
N LEU A 259 12.87 -12.24 3.14
CA LEU A 259 11.78 -12.73 2.30
C LEU A 259 10.68 -11.68 2.11
N ALA A 260 10.31 -10.98 3.17
CA ALA A 260 9.32 -9.93 3.11
C ALA A 260 9.79 -8.75 2.23
N GLY A 261 11.05 -8.33 2.34
CA GLY A 261 11.64 -7.29 1.50
C GLY A 261 11.72 -7.70 0.03
N LEU A 262 12.22 -8.91 -0.26
CA LEU A 262 12.24 -9.47 -1.62
C LEU A 262 10.85 -9.52 -2.22
N GLY A 263 9.89 -10.05 -1.47
CA GLY A 263 8.51 -10.17 -1.91
C GLY A 263 7.85 -8.81 -2.15
N PHE A 264 8.08 -7.83 -1.28
CA PHE A 264 7.56 -6.47 -1.45
C PHE A 264 8.15 -5.81 -2.71
N ALA A 265 9.45 -5.94 -2.96
CA ALA A 265 10.09 -5.43 -4.17
C ALA A 265 9.47 -6.03 -5.44
N LEU A 266 9.22 -7.35 -5.44
CA LEU A 266 8.64 -8.06 -6.59
C LEU A 266 7.15 -7.77 -6.81
N ALA A 267 6.40 -7.33 -5.78
CA ALA A 267 4.97 -7.10 -5.89
C ALA A 267 4.60 -5.62 -6.07
N PHE A 268 5.19 -4.71 -5.30
CA PHE A 268 4.74 -3.31 -5.22
C PHE A 268 4.89 -2.55 -6.54
N GLY A 269 6.05 -2.62 -7.19
CA GLY A 269 6.28 -1.98 -8.49
C GLY A 269 5.36 -2.52 -9.59
N PRO A 270 5.32 -3.85 -9.80
CA PRO A 270 4.41 -4.46 -10.76
C PRO A 270 2.93 -4.21 -10.51
N LEU A 271 2.47 -4.02 -9.26
CA LEU A 271 1.09 -3.63 -8.96
C LEU A 271 0.74 -2.25 -9.52
N ASN A 272 1.67 -1.28 -9.42
CA ASN A 272 1.48 0.04 -10.03
C ASN A 272 1.36 -0.06 -11.56
N VAL A 273 2.16 -0.92 -12.19
CA VAL A 273 2.06 -1.20 -13.63
C VAL A 273 0.72 -1.88 -13.95
N ALA A 274 0.32 -2.92 -13.20
CA ALA A 274 -0.92 -3.66 -13.43
C ALA A 274 -2.17 -2.79 -13.34
N ALA A 275 -2.18 -1.83 -12.41
CA ALA A 275 -3.32 -0.94 -12.19
C ALA A 275 -3.47 0.12 -13.29
N THR A 276 -2.38 0.52 -13.93
CA THR A 276 -2.37 1.62 -14.91
C THR A 276 -2.30 1.15 -16.36
N ASN A 277 -1.87 -0.08 -16.63
CA ASN A 277 -1.78 -0.62 -18.00
C ASN A 277 -3.17 -0.89 -18.60
N GLY A 278 -3.34 -0.48 -19.85
CA GLY A 278 -4.60 -0.63 -20.58
C GLY A 278 -5.72 0.31 -20.12
N VAL A 279 -5.40 1.30 -19.28
CA VAL A 279 -6.31 2.36 -18.88
C VAL A 279 -6.10 3.58 -19.80
N ALA A 280 -7.20 4.17 -20.27
CA ALA A 280 -7.13 5.32 -21.17
C ALA A 280 -6.28 6.46 -20.54
N PRO A 281 -5.47 7.21 -21.34
CA PRO A 281 -4.57 8.23 -20.82
C PRO A 281 -5.25 9.25 -19.90
N GLY A 282 -6.49 9.62 -20.20
CA GLY A 282 -7.27 10.55 -19.35
C GLY A 282 -7.80 9.96 -18.03
N GLU A 283 -7.68 8.65 -17.82
CA GLU A 283 -8.15 7.92 -16.64
C GLU A 283 -7.00 7.33 -15.79
N GLN A 284 -5.76 7.50 -16.21
CA GLN A 284 -4.60 6.94 -15.50
C GLN A 284 -4.40 7.55 -14.11
N GLY A 285 -4.70 8.84 -13.95
CA GLY A 285 -4.71 9.49 -12.64
C GLY A 285 -5.76 8.87 -11.70
N LEU A 286 -6.94 8.53 -12.22
CA LEU A 286 -7.99 7.83 -11.48
C LEU A 286 -7.54 6.42 -11.06
N ALA A 287 -6.96 5.64 -11.99
CA ALA A 287 -6.46 4.30 -11.70
C ALA A 287 -5.37 4.31 -10.61
N GLY A 288 -4.43 5.27 -10.69
CA GLY A 288 -3.39 5.48 -9.67
C GLY A 288 -3.97 5.91 -8.32
N GLY A 289 -4.99 6.78 -8.34
CA GLY A 289 -5.72 7.20 -7.14
C GLY A 289 -6.44 6.04 -6.45
N LEU A 290 -7.14 5.20 -7.22
CA LEU A 290 -7.79 3.99 -6.73
C LEU A 290 -6.78 3.01 -6.12
N LEU A 291 -5.64 2.80 -6.77
CA LEU A 291 -4.58 1.93 -6.26
C LEU A 291 -4.03 2.44 -4.92
N ASN A 292 -3.71 3.73 -4.82
CA ASN A 292 -3.25 4.34 -3.56
C ASN A 292 -4.30 4.24 -2.45
N THR A 293 -5.57 4.48 -2.78
CA THR A 293 -6.68 4.28 -1.84
C THR A 293 -6.74 2.83 -1.37
N SER A 294 -6.57 1.86 -2.27
CA SER A 294 -6.55 0.44 -1.95
C SER A 294 -5.40 0.07 -1.02
N PHE A 295 -4.19 0.60 -1.23
CA PHE A 295 -3.06 0.41 -0.31
C PHE A 295 -3.41 0.92 1.09
N GLN A 296 -3.85 2.17 1.20
CA GLN A 296 -4.11 2.81 2.49
C GLN A 296 -5.28 2.17 3.23
N PHE A 297 -6.35 1.86 2.50
CA PHE A 297 -7.52 1.19 3.05
C PHE A 297 -7.19 -0.22 3.54
N GLY A 298 -6.44 -0.99 2.73
CA GLY A 298 -5.96 -2.32 3.11
C GLY A 298 -5.11 -2.27 4.38
N GLY A 299 -4.19 -1.29 4.48
CA GLY A 299 -3.39 -1.05 5.69
C GLY A 299 -4.26 -0.82 6.93
N ALA A 300 -5.23 0.09 6.84
CA ALA A 300 -6.12 0.40 7.96
C ALA A 300 -7.03 -0.78 8.35
N LEU A 301 -7.61 -1.48 7.36
CA LEU A 301 -8.50 -2.60 7.58
C LEU A 301 -7.78 -3.77 8.27
N VAL A 302 -6.66 -4.21 7.71
CA VAL A 302 -5.91 -5.35 8.28
C VAL A 302 -5.32 -5.00 9.63
N LEU A 303 -4.82 -3.77 9.83
CA LEU A 303 -4.33 -3.32 11.13
C LEU A 303 -5.44 -3.34 12.19
N ALA A 304 -6.65 -2.90 11.85
CA ALA A 304 -7.80 -2.95 12.77
C ALA A 304 -8.12 -4.40 13.18
N VAL A 305 -8.13 -5.34 12.21
CA VAL A 305 -8.37 -6.76 12.49
C VAL A 305 -7.22 -7.36 13.31
N VAL A 306 -5.96 -7.06 12.96
CA VAL A 306 -4.77 -7.48 13.72
C VAL A 306 -4.85 -7.03 15.17
N THR A 307 -5.18 -5.74 15.40
CA THR A 307 -5.32 -5.17 16.75
C THR A 307 -6.48 -5.83 17.52
N ALA A 308 -7.60 -6.06 16.87
CA ALA A 308 -8.75 -6.73 17.47
C ALA A 308 -8.41 -8.17 17.90
N VAL A 309 -7.75 -8.93 17.02
CA VAL A 309 -7.35 -10.32 17.29
C VAL A 309 -6.27 -10.35 18.37
N LEU A 310 -5.29 -9.43 18.33
CA LEU A 310 -4.29 -9.29 19.38
C LEU A 310 -4.96 -9.08 20.74
N ASN A 311 -5.81 -8.07 20.88
CA ASN A 311 -6.46 -7.73 22.16
C ASN A 311 -7.39 -8.86 22.69
N ALA A 312 -8.01 -9.63 21.77
CA ALA A 312 -8.88 -10.75 22.16
C ALA A 312 -8.10 -11.99 22.64
N ASN A 313 -6.82 -12.10 22.28
CA ASN A 313 -5.99 -13.29 22.57
C ASN A 313 -4.84 -12.99 23.57
N VAL A 314 -4.63 -11.74 23.96
CA VAL A 314 -3.76 -11.43 25.09
C VAL A 314 -4.46 -11.82 26.38
N GLY A 315 -3.87 -12.77 27.12
CA GLY A 315 -4.42 -13.22 28.41
C GLY A 315 -4.49 -12.09 29.45
N SER A 316 -5.37 -12.25 30.42
CA SER A 316 -5.59 -11.25 31.48
C SER A 316 -4.48 -11.24 32.56
N ASP A 317 -3.56 -12.21 32.53
CA ASP A 317 -2.50 -12.38 33.52
C ASP A 317 -1.27 -11.49 33.28
N GLY A 318 -1.20 -10.82 32.12
CA GLY A 318 -0.09 -9.93 31.77
C GLY A 318 1.26 -10.65 31.58
N SER A 319 1.27 -11.98 31.49
CA SER A 319 2.51 -12.73 31.33
C SER A 319 3.12 -12.56 29.96
N PRO A 320 4.47 -12.66 29.80
CA PRO A 320 5.11 -12.63 28.51
C PRO A 320 4.58 -13.70 27.54
N GLN A 321 4.18 -14.87 28.05
CA GLN A 321 3.61 -15.95 27.25
C GLN A 321 2.23 -15.57 26.71
N ALA A 322 1.35 -15.01 27.54
CA ALA A 322 0.04 -14.54 27.10
C ALA A 322 0.12 -13.47 26.02
N LEU A 323 1.11 -12.57 26.15
CA LEU A 323 1.37 -11.55 25.12
C LEU A 323 1.88 -12.20 23.81
N LEU A 324 2.76 -13.19 23.90
CA LEU A 324 3.27 -13.95 22.75
C LEU A 324 2.15 -14.70 22.02
N ASP A 325 1.23 -15.32 22.75
CA ASP A 325 0.07 -16.01 22.18
C ASP A 325 -0.84 -15.04 21.41
N GLY A 326 -1.03 -13.83 21.95
CA GLY A 326 -1.71 -12.74 21.24
C GLY A 326 -1.00 -12.34 19.95
N PHE A 327 0.35 -12.25 19.96
CA PHE A 327 1.12 -11.96 18.74
C PHE A 327 1.00 -13.07 17.69
N HIS A 328 1.04 -14.34 18.10
CA HIS A 328 0.83 -15.46 17.18
C HIS A 328 -0.55 -15.40 16.50
N ALA A 329 -1.61 -15.17 17.29
CA ALA A 329 -2.96 -15.02 16.75
C ALA A 329 -3.05 -13.84 15.75
N ALA A 330 -2.44 -12.70 16.08
CA ALA A 330 -2.42 -11.52 15.24
C ALA A 330 -1.60 -11.72 13.94
N LEU A 331 -0.49 -12.48 13.99
CA LEU A 331 0.31 -12.83 12.82
C LEU A 331 -0.46 -13.68 11.81
N ILE A 332 -1.33 -14.58 12.27
CA ILE A 332 -2.18 -15.41 11.39
C ILE A 332 -3.06 -14.51 10.49
N VAL A 333 -3.52 -13.37 11.00
CA VAL A 333 -4.30 -12.40 10.18
C VAL A 333 -3.45 -11.86 9.02
N SER A 334 -2.20 -11.50 9.29
CA SER A 334 -1.27 -11.01 8.25
C SER A 334 -0.95 -12.09 7.21
N VAL A 335 -0.76 -13.35 7.65
CA VAL A 335 -0.59 -14.51 6.75
C VAL A 335 -1.83 -14.71 5.90
N GLY A 336 -3.02 -14.68 6.50
CA GLY A 336 -4.30 -14.81 5.79
C GLY A 336 -4.51 -13.73 4.74
N ALA A 337 -4.20 -12.48 5.08
CA ALA A 337 -4.25 -11.37 4.13
C ALA A 337 -3.27 -11.57 2.96
N GLY A 338 -2.05 -12.03 3.22
CA GLY A 338 -1.07 -12.36 2.18
C GLY A 338 -1.56 -13.47 1.24
N LEU A 339 -2.12 -14.55 1.80
CA LEU A 339 -2.70 -15.65 1.02
C LEU A 339 -3.88 -15.20 0.15
N LEU A 340 -4.77 -14.35 0.66
CA LEU A 340 -5.87 -13.78 -0.11
C LEU A 340 -5.36 -13.01 -1.33
N GLY A 341 -4.27 -12.29 -1.20
CA GLY A 341 -3.66 -11.59 -2.32
C GLY A 341 -3.08 -12.53 -3.37
N VAL A 342 -2.42 -13.62 -2.97
CA VAL A 342 -1.96 -14.67 -3.89
C VAL A 342 -3.15 -15.24 -4.67
N ILE A 343 -4.23 -15.60 -3.97
CA ILE A 343 -5.45 -16.16 -4.56
C ILE A 343 -6.08 -15.15 -5.55
N ALA A 344 -6.20 -13.88 -5.17
CA ALA A 344 -6.78 -12.83 -6.02
C ALA A 344 -6.05 -12.69 -7.37
N MET A 345 -4.73 -12.91 -7.38
CA MET A 345 -3.91 -12.77 -8.60
C MET A 345 -3.80 -14.06 -9.42
N THR A 346 -4.06 -15.23 -8.83
CA THR A 346 -3.95 -16.53 -9.55
C THR A 346 -5.22 -16.91 -10.30
N GLN A 347 -6.39 -16.38 -9.95
CA GLN A 347 -7.68 -16.80 -10.50
C GLN A 347 -7.88 -16.57 -12.00
N ARG A 348 -7.16 -15.66 -12.67
CA ARG A 348 -7.05 -15.53 -14.16
C ARG A 348 -5.82 -14.72 -14.52
N PRO A 349 -5.04 -15.08 -15.56
CA PRO A 349 -3.94 -14.24 -16.00
C PRO A 349 -4.48 -12.87 -16.46
N VAL A 350 -3.83 -11.81 -16.05
CA VAL A 350 -4.05 -10.46 -16.60
C VAL A 350 -3.71 -10.55 -18.08
N ARG A 351 -4.69 -10.39 -18.95
CA ARG A 351 -4.47 -10.37 -20.40
C ARG A 351 -3.56 -9.19 -20.70
N GLN A 352 -2.34 -9.46 -21.07
CA GLN A 352 -1.48 -8.43 -21.64
C GLN A 352 -2.18 -7.96 -22.93
N VAL A 353 -2.61 -6.70 -22.98
CA VAL A 353 -2.91 -6.05 -24.25
C VAL A 353 -1.53 -5.93 -24.91
N GLN A 354 -1.25 -6.82 -25.84
CA GLN A 354 -0.14 -6.65 -26.78
C GLN A 354 -0.39 -5.31 -27.47
N ALA A 355 0.61 -4.42 -27.44
CA ALA A 355 0.62 -3.26 -28.32
C ALA A 355 0.32 -3.78 -29.74
N GLN A 356 -0.71 -3.23 -30.36
CA GLN A 356 -1.10 -3.65 -31.70
C GLN A 356 0.08 -3.38 -32.62
N PRO A 357 0.58 -4.39 -33.38
CA PRO A 357 1.67 -4.21 -34.35
C PRO A 357 1.33 -3.20 -35.46
N GLU A 358 0.05 -2.96 -35.69
CA GLU A 358 -0.46 -2.06 -36.72
C GLU A 358 -0.02 -0.59 -36.60
N LEU A 359 0.43 -0.15 -35.41
CA LEU A 359 0.94 1.22 -35.28
C LEU A 359 2.44 1.33 -35.58
N GLU A 360 3.22 0.29 -35.42
CA GLU A 360 4.63 0.28 -35.84
C GLU A 360 4.76 0.20 -37.38
N GLU A 361 3.94 -0.61 -38.06
CA GLU A 361 3.91 -0.66 -39.52
C GLU A 361 3.44 0.67 -40.13
N ALA A 362 2.45 1.35 -39.54
CA ALA A 362 1.99 2.66 -40.00
C ALA A 362 3.02 3.78 -39.82
N PHE A 363 3.95 3.66 -38.86
CA PHE A 363 5.05 4.60 -38.69
C PHE A 363 6.24 4.27 -39.60
N GLU A 364 6.48 3.02 -39.96
CA GLU A 364 7.49 2.63 -40.97
C GLU A 364 7.05 2.94 -42.40
N GLU A 365 5.76 2.87 -42.73
CA GLU A 365 5.24 3.31 -44.03
C GLU A 365 5.17 4.83 -44.21
N ALA A 366 5.23 5.60 -43.11
CA ALA A 366 5.16 7.06 -43.18
C ALA A 366 6.54 7.77 -43.09
N ALA A 367 7.65 7.01 -42.94
CA ALA A 367 9.03 7.50 -42.88
C ALA A 367 9.78 7.20 -44.18
#